data_31cd3138791809c912b94dcf5b74a926
#
_entry.id   31cd3138791809c912b94dcf5b74a926
#
_cell.length_a   1.000
_cell.length_b   1.000
_cell.length_c   1.000
_cell.angle_alpha   90.00
_cell.angle_beta   90.00
_cell.angle_gamma   90.00
#
_symmetry.space_group_name_H-M   'P 1'
#
loop_
_entity.id
_entity.type
_entity.pdbx_description
1 polymer ?
#
loop_
_entity_poly.entity_id
_entity_poly.type
_entity_poly.pdbx_seq_one_letter_code
_entity_poly.pdbx_strand_id
1 'polypeptide(L)'
;MKRRAEFAVLLVAAGLIDVARSGHEFPVYPSYYPHEIRIETMAPDRAAALLLAGKIQAYIGPEPRFSNASPDSIRAIESLGSIIIVRVNPESSRAQDHAAACVLARTVIREIARQHGQFKFHPYPVTPYDGDYLYHADLADTARVRFVGTSADAGAPVEQRPRVRASSALAKSLVRADWNTRGSAWDVDIDEVSAAERTAASTMVTNGWVAPPWARFGWSRAARLLAPSVDDPREQVRVRADLERLESGAFAGTVERIKLERDLVSELAGSCRAVVAGYTVKREYFNADYSAGLENIAFDSVTGFNSPMFVRTVKLKDFPWNGWLSLGIDSRPAAAWNPIAGFSDPFGRQLWNAIGDPALLPSPDGAGWVLNRISDVR
;
A
#
# COMPACT_ATOMS: atom_id res chain seq x y z
N MET A 1 12.34 -15.97 64.34
CA MET A 1 12.18 -14.61 63.75
C MET A 1 12.90 -14.43 62.39
N LYS A 2 14.10 -14.98 62.16
CA LYS A 2 14.83 -14.83 60.86
C LYS A 2 14.06 -15.34 59.63
N ARG A 3 13.42 -16.52 59.67
CA ARG A 3 12.67 -17.06 58.51
C ARG A 3 11.45 -16.22 58.08
N ARG A 4 10.83 -15.47 59.00
CA ARG A 4 9.68 -14.59 58.62
C ARG A 4 10.15 -13.31 57.92
N ALA A 5 11.35 -12.84 58.26
CA ALA A 5 11.93 -11.66 57.60
C ALA A 5 12.38 -11.97 56.16
N GLU A 6 12.94 -13.18 55.92
CA GLU A 6 13.34 -13.62 54.57
C GLU A 6 12.12 -13.81 53.64
N PHE A 7 10.99 -14.31 54.15
CA PHE A 7 9.75 -14.46 53.40
C PHE A 7 9.10 -13.10 53.08
N ALA A 8 9.18 -12.13 53.97
CA ALA A 8 8.68 -10.78 53.75
C ALA A 8 9.51 -10.02 52.66
N VAL A 9 10.82 -10.20 52.67
CA VAL A 9 11.71 -9.61 51.65
C VAL A 9 11.47 -10.25 50.27
N LEU A 10 11.23 -11.56 50.21
CA LEU A 10 10.91 -12.26 48.97
C LEU A 10 9.53 -11.83 48.38
N LEU A 11 8.51 -11.62 49.21
CA LEU A 11 7.21 -11.12 48.82
C LEU A 11 7.24 -9.67 48.32
N VAL A 12 8.04 -8.82 48.98
CA VAL A 12 8.24 -7.43 48.51
C VAL A 12 9.02 -7.39 47.22
N ALA A 13 10.04 -8.24 47.04
CA ALA A 13 10.77 -8.35 45.77
C ALA A 13 9.88 -8.89 44.61
N ALA A 14 9.03 -9.90 44.90
CA ALA A 14 8.08 -10.41 43.92
C ALA A 14 7.00 -9.37 43.53
N GLY A 15 6.50 -8.60 44.50
CA GLY A 15 5.55 -7.51 44.25
C GLY A 15 6.15 -6.35 43.45
N LEU A 16 7.43 -6.05 43.64
CA LEU A 16 8.15 -5.05 42.87
C LEU A 16 8.37 -5.50 41.39
N ILE A 17 8.53 -6.79 41.15
CA ILE A 17 8.67 -7.35 39.80
C ILE A 17 7.35 -7.28 39.03
N ASP A 18 6.20 -7.44 39.69
CA ASP A 18 4.90 -7.32 39.02
C ASP A 18 4.49 -5.86 38.73
N VAL A 19 4.87 -4.92 39.59
CA VAL A 19 4.66 -3.48 39.38
C VAL A 19 5.54 -2.95 38.22
N ALA A 20 6.68 -3.59 37.99
CA ALA A 20 7.60 -3.22 36.91
C ALA A 20 7.14 -3.70 35.50
N ARG A 21 6.05 -4.44 35.39
CA ARG A 21 5.51 -4.90 34.10
C ARG A 21 4.59 -3.90 33.38
N SER A 22 4.30 -2.76 33.98
CA SER A 22 3.45 -1.73 33.35
C SER A 22 4.28 -0.61 32.77
N GLY A 23 4.95 -0.84 31.66
CA GLY A 23 5.66 0.21 30.97
C GLY A 23 6.53 -0.35 29.87
N HIS A 24 6.76 0.42 28.84
CA HIS A 24 7.57 -0.01 27.72
C HIS A 24 9.03 -0.20 28.05
N GLU A 25 9.51 0.49 29.04
CA GLU A 25 10.93 0.52 29.37
C GLU A 25 11.10 0.40 30.85
N PHE A 26 11.79 -0.65 31.25
CA PHE A 26 12.42 -0.65 32.55
C PHE A 26 13.54 0.36 32.48
N PRO A 27 13.60 1.35 33.39
CA PRO A 27 14.70 2.31 33.41
C PRO A 27 16.06 1.68 33.63
N VAL A 28 16.09 0.38 33.93
CA VAL A 28 17.31 -0.40 34.22
C VAL A 28 17.78 -1.24 33.00
N TYR A 29 16.95 -1.47 32.02
CA TYR A 29 17.31 -2.25 30.84
C TYR A 29 17.37 -1.35 29.60
N PRO A 30 18.44 -1.44 28.79
CA PRO A 30 18.54 -0.68 27.56
C PRO A 30 17.42 -1.07 26.62
N SER A 31 16.85 -0.06 25.95
CA SER A 31 15.91 -0.29 24.85
C SER A 31 16.64 -0.94 23.68
N TYR A 32 16.01 -1.94 23.04
CA TYR A 32 16.53 -2.56 21.83
C TYR A 32 16.07 -1.84 20.56
N TYR A 33 15.49 -0.65 20.71
CA TYR A 33 15.00 0.19 19.62
C TYR A 33 15.75 1.51 19.61
N PRO A 34 15.75 2.26 18.51
CA PRO A 34 16.37 3.57 18.46
C PRO A 34 15.85 4.48 19.57
N HIS A 35 16.80 5.07 20.31
CA HIS A 35 16.48 6.04 21.36
C HIS A 35 16.07 7.39 20.79
N GLU A 36 16.68 7.77 19.68
CA GLU A 36 16.39 9.01 18.95
C GLU A 36 16.16 8.70 17.49
N ILE A 37 15.11 9.31 16.91
CA ILE A 37 14.83 9.26 15.48
C ILE A 37 15.02 10.66 14.91
N ARG A 38 16.04 10.81 14.06
CA ARG A 38 16.31 12.06 13.33
C ARG A 38 15.71 11.99 11.95
N ILE A 39 14.82 12.92 11.64
CA ILE A 39 14.12 12.95 10.34
C ILE A 39 14.52 14.24 9.62
N GLU A 40 15.16 14.09 8.46
CA GLU A 40 15.59 15.20 7.63
C GLU A 40 14.90 15.16 6.26
N THR A 41 14.48 16.34 5.78
CA THR A 41 13.92 16.48 4.44
C THR A 41 15.04 16.61 3.42
N MET A 42 14.99 15.80 2.36
CA MET A 42 15.99 15.81 1.31
C MET A 42 15.49 15.29 -0.04
N ALA A 43 16.08 15.78 -1.11
CA ALA A 43 15.84 15.27 -2.46
C ALA A 43 16.40 13.84 -2.64
N PRO A 44 15.83 13.02 -3.55
CA PRO A 44 16.27 11.65 -3.78
C PRO A 44 17.75 11.48 -4.10
N ASP A 45 18.34 12.38 -4.91
CA ASP A 45 19.76 12.31 -5.28
C ASP A 45 20.68 12.55 -4.06
N ARG A 46 20.29 13.46 -3.16
CA ARG A 46 21.00 13.66 -1.89
C ARG A 46 20.84 12.45 -0.97
N ALA A 47 19.66 11.85 -0.93
CA ALA A 47 19.39 10.65 -0.15
C ALA A 47 20.30 9.48 -0.61
N ALA A 48 20.48 9.29 -1.93
CA ALA A 48 21.39 8.27 -2.46
C ALA A 48 22.82 8.47 -1.95
N ALA A 49 23.35 9.70 -2.00
CA ALA A 49 24.68 10.01 -1.51
C ALA A 49 24.84 9.77 0.00
N LEU A 50 23.83 10.15 0.80
CA LEU A 50 23.86 9.99 2.25
C LEU A 50 23.68 8.53 2.69
N LEU A 51 22.88 7.74 1.97
CA LEU A 51 22.78 6.28 2.18
C LEU A 51 24.14 5.60 1.93
N LEU A 52 24.79 5.92 0.80
CA LEU A 52 26.13 5.37 0.47
C LEU A 52 27.19 5.78 1.50
N ALA A 53 27.10 6.98 2.05
CA ALA A 53 28.00 7.48 3.09
C ALA A 53 27.63 6.99 4.51
N GLY A 54 26.58 6.19 4.69
CA GLY A 54 26.12 5.74 6.00
C GLY A 54 25.64 6.86 6.92
N LYS A 55 25.25 8.03 6.37
CA LYS A 55 24.80 9.19 7.14
C LYS A 55 23.31 9.17 7.44
N ILE A 56 22.54 8.45 6.65
CA ILE A 56 21.15 8.09 6.93
C ILE A 56 21.00 6.58 6.79
N GLN A 57 20.13 5.98 7.58
CA GLN A 57 19.89 4.54 7.57
C GLN A 57 18.76 4.14 6.62
N ALA A 58 17.79 5.02 6.36
CA ALA A 58 16.74 4.76 5.38
C ALA A 58 16.23 6.06 4.74
N TYR A 59 15.60 5.92 3.56
CA TYR A 59 14.96 7.02 2.85
C TYR A 59 13.53 6.65 2.48
N ILE A 60 12.60 7.53 2.82
CA ILE A 60 11.16 7.40 2.58
C ILE A 60 10.73 8.47 1.57
N GLY A 61 10.57 8.07 0.33
CA GLY A 61 10.26 9.01 -0.77
C GLY A 61 10.35 8.37 -2.13
N PRO A 62 10.47 9.18 -3.20
CA PRO A 62 10.74 8.71 -4.54
C PRO A 62 12.06 7.95 -4.63
N GLU A 63 12.17 7.05 -5.59
CA GLU A 63 13.36 6.19 -5.74
C GLU A 63 14.65 7.01 -5.90
N PRO A 64 15.66 6.83 -5.01
CA PRO A 64 16.95 7.49 -5.12
C PRO A 64 17.70 7.07 -6.38
N ARG A 65 18.41 7.99 -7.03
CA ARG A 65 19.24 7.69 -8.18
C ARG A 65 20.69 7.48 -7.73
N PHE A 66 21.14 6.26 -7.82
CA PHE A 66 22.55 5.92 -7.57
C PHE A 66 23.35 6.11 -8.86
N SER A 67 24.54 6.72 -8.76
CA SER A 67 25.43 6.97 -9.91
C SER A 67 25.98 5.68 -10.54
N ASN A 68 26.10 4.63 -9.72
CA ASN A 68 26.51 3.29 -10.08
C ASN A 68 25.51 2.28 -9.53
N ALA A 69 25.70 1.01 -9.84
CA ALA A 69 24.93 -0.05 -9.19
C ALA A 69 25.00 0.12 -7.66
N SER A 70 23.86 0.02 -7.01
CA SER A 70 23.77 0.08 -5.54
C SER A 70 24.67 -1.02 -4.95
N PRO A 71 25.55 -0.72 -3.99
CA PRO A 71 26.34 -1.75 -3.33
C PRO A 71 25.43 -2.69 -2.51
N ASP A 72 25.90 -3.91 -2.23
CA ASP A 72 25.16 -4.92 -1.48
C ASP A 72 24.75 -4.46 -0.07
N SER A 73 25.44 -3.46 0.46
CA SER A 73 25.10 -2.81 1.73
C SER A 73 23.86 -1.93 1.66
N ILE A 74 23.37 -1.58 0.47
CA ILE A 74 22.14 -0.82 0.29
C ILE A 74 21.09 -1.73 -0.32
N ARG A 75 20.03 -2.00 0.44
CA ARG A 75 18.91 -2.83 0.03
C ARG A 75 17.64 -2.01 -0.09
N ALA A 76 16.66 -2.56 -0.79
CA ALA A 76 15.34 -1.96 -0.91
C ALA A 76 14.27 -2.91 -0.38
N ILE A 77 13.22 -2.32 0.17
CA ILE A 77 11.91 -2.96 0.28
C ILE A 77 11.08 -2.59 -0.95
N GLU A 78 10.10 -3.42 -1.27
CA GLU A 78 9.13 -3.16 -2.32
C GLU A 78 7.73 -3.06 -1.73
N SER A 79 6.98 -2.04 -2.15
CA SER A 79 5.58 -1.84 -1.82
C SER A 79 4.78 -1.47 -3.06
N LEU A 80 3.46 -1.52 -2.97
CA LEU A 80 2.57 -1.14 -4.05
C LEU A 80 2.69 0.37 -4.32
N GLY A 81 3.03 0.75 -5.54
CA GLY A 81 3.17 2.14 -5.94
C GLY A 81 1.82 2.73 -6.35
N SER A 82 1.50 2.63 -7.63
CA SER A 82 0.25 3.11 -8.21
C SER A 82 -0.48 2.00 -8.96
N ILE A 83 -1.79 2.17 -9.11
CA ILE A 83 -2.65 1.33 -9.93
C ILE A 83 -2.91 2.06 -11.25
N ILE A 84 -2.76 1.37 -12.36
CA ILE A 84 -3.07 1.91 -13.68
C ILE A 84 -4.46 1.42 -14.08
N ILE A 85 -5.36 2.38 -14.36
CA ILE A 85 -6.76 2.11 -14.68
C ILE A 85 -7.04 2.64 -16.07
N VAL A 86 -7.65 1.80 -16.89
CA VAL A 86 -8.19 2.12 -18.22
C VAL A 86 -9.69 2.38 -18.06
N ARG A 87 -10.14 3.59 -18.34
CA ARG A 87 -11.54 3.99 -18.29
C ARG A 87 -12.04 4.28 -19.69
N VAL A 88 -13.11 3.60 -20.10
CA VAL A 88 -13.76 3.83 -21.38
C VAL A 88 -14.76 4.97 -21.25
N ASN A 89 -14.68 5.95 -22.15
CA ASN A 89 -15.60 7.08 -22.16
C ASN A 89 -17.01 6.61 -22.54
N PRO A 90 -18.02 6.77 -21.68
CA PRO A 90 -19.39 6.38 -21.99
C PRO A 90 -20.01 7.21 -23.12
N GLU A 91 -19.50 8.42 -23.35
CA GLU A 91 -19.97 9.32 -24.44
C GLU A 91 -19.27 9.05 -25.78
N SER A 92 -18.27 8.16 -25.82
CA SER A 92 -17.60 7.82 -27.08
C SER A 92 -18.55 7.05 -28.02
N SER A 93 -18.64 7.51 -29.24
CA SER A 93 -19.37 6.80 -30.30
C SER A 93 -18.85 5.38 -30.58
N ARG A 94 -17.65 5.05 -30.05
CA ARG A 94 -17.02 3.72 -30.16
C ARG A 94 -17.32 2.80 -28.99
N ALA A 95 -18.06 3.26 -28.00
CA ALA A 95 -18.34 2.52 -26.75
C ALA A 95 -19.83 2.61 -26.37
N GLN A 96 -20.71 2.56 -27.38
CA GLN A 96 -22.16 2.76 -27.22
C GLN A 96 -22.82 1.64 -26.41
N ASP A 97 -22.26 0.44 -26.44
CA ASP A 97 -22.72 -0.71 -25.66
C ASP A 97 -21.57 -1.39 -24.92
N HIS A 98 -21.91 -2.38 -24.07
CA HIS A 98 -20.96 -3.12 -23.28
C HIS A 98 -19.93 -3.88 -24.16
N ALA A 99 -20.37 -4.50 -25.26
CA ALA A 99 -19.48 -5.26 -26.13
C ALA A 99 -18.43 -4.36 -26.79
N ALA A 100 -18.86 -3.21 -27.31
CA ALA A 100 -17.98 -2.20 -27.91
C ALA A 100 -16.98 -1.64 -26.86
N ALA A 101 -17.45 -1.35 -25.65
CA ALA A 101 -16.58 -0.92 -24.57
C ALA A 101 -15.52 -1.98 -24.22
N CYS A 102 -15.89 -3.26 -24.17
CA CYS A 102 -14.96 -4.36 -23.94
C CYS A 102 -13.91 -4.51 -25.05
N VAL A 103 -14.30 -4.35 -26.32
CA VAL A 103 -13.36 -4.37 -27.46
C VAL A 103 -12.34 -3.23 -27.32
N LEU A 104 -12.82 -2.03 -27.02
CA LEU A 104 -11.98 -0.85 -26.88
C LEU A 104 -11.01 -0.97 -25.68
N ALA A 105 -11.50 -1.37 -24.52
CA ALA A 105 -10.67 -1.63 -23.33
C ALA A 105 -9.61 -2.69 -23.62
N ARG A 106 -9.99 -3.82 -24.23
CA ARG A 106 -9.07 -4.90 -24.61
C ARG A 106 -7.99 -4.43 -25.56
N THR A 107 -8.33 -3.60 -26.55
CA THR A 107 -7.38 -3.03 -27.50
C THR A 107 -6.29 -2.23 -26.78
N VAL A 108 -6.68 -1.36 -25.85
CA VAL A 108 -5.74 -0.53 -25.08
C VAL A 108 -4.93 -1.38 -24.11
N ILE A 109 -5.55 -2.31 -23.40
CA ILE A 109 -4.86 -3.18 -22.45
C ILE A 109 -3.84 -4.09 -23.14
N ARG A 110 -4.11 -4.58 -24.34
CA ARG A 110 -3.14 -5.36 -25.12
C ARG A 110 -1.91 -4.54 -25.51
N GLU A 111 -2.07 -3.26 -25.80
CA GLU A 111 -0.94 -2.37 -26.06
C GLU A 111 -0.13 -2.14 -24.77
N ILE A 112 -0.80 -1.88 -23.66
CA ILE A 112 -0.15 -1.73 -22.34
C ILE A 112 0.59 -3.01 -21.95
N ALA A 113 0.04 -4.19 -22.23
CA ALA A 113 0.67 -5.48 -21.91
C ALA A 113 2.02 -5.72 -22.59
N ARG A 114 2.33 -4.97 -23.67
CA ARG A 114 3.63 -5.05 -24.39
C ARG A 114 4.72 -4.20 -23.72
N GLN A 115 4.34 -3.34 -22.80
CA GLN A 115 5.27 -2.45 -22.12
C GLN A 115 5.98 -3.18 -20.99
N HIS A 116 7.23 -2.79 -20.76
CA HIS A 116 8.11 -3.35 -19.72
C HIS A 116 8.69 -2.23 -18.86
N GLY A 117 9.30 -2.57 -17.74
CA GLY A 117 9.97 -1.63 -16.84
C GLY A 117 9.34 -1.59 -15.45
N GLN A 118 9.12 -0.39 -14.91
CA GLN A 118 8.53 -0.21 -13.57
C GLN A 118 7.07 -0.64 -13.50
N PHE A 119 6.36 -0.66 -14.62
CA PHE A 119 4.99 -1.15 -14.73
C PHE A 119 4.96 -2.69 -14.73
N LYS A 120 4.03 -3.25 -13.96
CA LYS A 120 3.73 -4.68 -13.93
C LYS A 120 2.33 -4.92 -14.48
N PHE A 121 2.27 -5.59 -15.63
CA PHE A 121 1.00 -5.95 -16.24
C PHE A 121 0.24 -6.97 -15.37
N HIS A 122 -0.91 -6.58 -14.86
CA HIS A 122 -1.77 -7.37 -13.99
C HIS A 122 -3.21 -6.86 -14.11
N PRO A 123 -4.00 -7.36 -15.09
CA PRO A 123 -5.31 -6.80 -15.41
C PRO A 123 -6.39 -7.27 -14.42
N TYR A 124 -6.10 -7.16 -13.13
CA TYR A 124 -6.98 -7.51 -12.03
C TYR A 124 -6.74 -6.57 -10.84
N PRO A 125 -7.79 -6.12 -10.13
CA PRO A 125 -7.64 -5.05 -9.16
C PRO A 125 -7.03 -5.48 -7.81
N VAL A 126 -7.03 -6.77 -7.48
CA VAL A 126 -6.34 -7.31 -6.29
C VAL A 126 -4.96 -7.76 -6.73
N THR A 127 -3.91 -7.21 -6.13
CA THR A 127 -2.52 -7.38 -6.54
C THR A 127 -1.75 -8.31 -5.58
N PRO A 128 -0.58 -8.85 -5.96
CA PRO A 128 0.27 -9.63 -5.05
C PRO A 128 0.72 -8.90 -3.77
N TYR A 129 0.55 -7.59 -3.72
CA TYR A 129 0.82 -6.77 -2.52
C TYR A 129 -0.36 -6.71 -1.55
N ASP A 130 -1.50 -7.28 -1.89
CA ASP A 130 -2.70 -7.32 -1.05
C ASP A 130 -2.77 -8.59 -0.23
N GLY A 131 -3.15 -8.47 1.03
CA GLY A 131 -3.25 -9.61 1.93
C GLY A 131 -4.29 -10.66 1.53
N ASP A 132 -5.28 -10.29 0.72
CA ASP A 132 -6.31 -11.14 0.18
C ASP A 132 -5.98 -11.73 -1.21
N TYR A 133 -4.81 -11.42 -1.78
CA TYR A 133 -4.43 -11.85 -3.14
C TYR A 133 -4.53 -13.37 -3.36
N LEU A 134 -4.12 -14.17 -2.38
CA LEU A 134 -4.15 -15.64 -2.54
C LEU A 134 -5.56 -16.18 -2.79
N TYR A 135 -6.59 -15.48 -2.32
CA TYR A 135 -7.99 -15.84 -2.60
C TYR A 135 -8.44 -15.40 -3.99
N HIS A 136 -7.64 -14.63 -4.72
CA HIS A 136 -7.97 -14.05 -6.02
C HIS A 136 -7.03 -14.47 -7.15
N ALA A 137 -6.00 -15.26 -6.88
CA ALA A 137 -4.92 -15.56 -7.84
C ALA A 137 -5.46 -16.22 -9.14
N ASP A 138 -6.37 -17.16 -9.03
CA ASP A 138 -7.02 -17.83 -10.15
C ASP A 138 -7.89 -16.89 -11.00
N LEU A 139 -8.55 -15.92 -10.36
CA LEU A 139 -9.33 -14.87 -11.05
C LEU A 139 -8.42 -13.89 -11.77
N ALA A 140 -7.27 -13.56 -11.18
CA ALA A 140 -6.26 -12.71 -11.82
C ALA A 140 -5.68 -13.39 -13.08
N ASP A 141 -5.40 -14.68 -13.03
CA ASP A 141 -4.96 -15.45 -14.19
C ASP A 141 -6.04 -15.50 -15.27
N THR A 142 -7.29 -15.71 -14.88
CA THR A 142 -8.44 -15.68 -15.81
C THR A 142 -8.58 -14.32 -16.48
N ALA A 143 -8.46 -13.23 -15.72
CA ALA A 143 -8.50 -11.87 -16.25
C ALA A 143 -7.35 -11.62 -17.24
N ARG A 144 -6.15 -12.10 -16.94
CA ARG A 144 -5.00 -12.00 -17.83
C ARG A 144 -5.28 -12.69 -19.19
N VAL A 145 -5.80 -13.92 -19.16
CA VAL A 145 -6.17 -14.65 -20.39
C VAL A 145 -7.27 -13.91 -21.15
N ARG A 146 -8.28 -13.39 -20.46
CA ARG A 146 -9.38 -12.64 -21.07
C ARG A 146 -8.90 -11.43 -21.88
N PHE A 147 -7.94 -10.68 -21.37
CA PHE A 147 -7.49 -9.45 -22.01
C PHE A 147 -6.38 -9.65 -23.05
N VAL A 148 -5.41 -10.52 -22.76
CA VAL A 148 -4.27 -10.74 -23.70
C VAL A 148 -4.59 -11.82 -24.73
N GLY A 149 -5.46 -12.77 -24.40
CA GLY A 149 -5.78 -13.91 -25.27
C GLY A 149 -4.70 -15.00 -25.23
N THR A 150 -4.92 -16.03 -26.02
CA THR A 150 -3.88 -17.00 -26.39
C THR A 150 -3.05 -16.42 -27.53
N SER A 151 -1.82 -16.92 -27.71
CA SER A 151 -0.87 -16.42 -28.74
C SER A 151 -1.44 -16.29 -30.15
N ALA A 152 -2.54 -16.97 -30.46
CA ALA A 152 -3.23 -16.91 -31.76
C ALA A 152 -3.96 -15.57 -31.99
N ASP A 153 -4.36 -14.85 -30.93
CA ASP A 153 -5.10 -13.57 -31.03
C ASP A 153 -4.19 -12.33 -31.14
N ALA A 154 -2.88 -12.51 -31.06
CA ALA A 154 -1.92 -11.41 -30.96
C ALA A 154 -1.74 -10.56 -32.23
N GLY A 155 -2.33 -10.96 -33.35
CA GLY A 155 -2.09 -10.38 -34.66
C GLY A 155 -3.27 -9.65 -35.34
N ALA A 156 -4.44 -9.55 -34.69
CA ALA A 156 -5.56 -8.85 -35.30
C ALA A 156 -5.25 -7.35 -35.47
N PRO A 157 -5.37 -6.78 -36.72
CA PRO A 157 -5.15 -5.38 -36.96
C PRO A 157 -6.15 -4.56 -36.14
N VAL A 158 -5.64 -3.54 -35.42
CA VAL A 158 -6.50 -2.52 -34.79
C VAL A 158 -7.07 -1.66 -35.94
N GLU A 159 -8.27 -1.95 -36.42
CA GLU A 159 -8.89 -1.25 -37.53
C GLU A 159 -9.08 0.25 -37.30
N GLN A 160 -9.15 0.69 -36.06
CA GLN A 160 -9.24 2.10 -35.71
C GLN A 160 -8.43 2.42 -34.47
N ARG A 161 -7.54 3.42 -34.56
CA ARG A 161 -6.72 3.91 -33.46
C ARG A 161 -7.61 4.57 -32.39
N PRO A 162 -7.57 4.14 -31.12
CA PRO A 162 -8.29 4.82 -30.06
C PRO A 162 -7.65 6.17 -29.75
N ARG A 163 -8.46 7.15 -29.37
CA ARG A 163 -7.98 8.44 -28.85
C ARG A 163 -7.82 8.28 -27.33
N VAL A 164 -6.58 8.24 -26.87
CA VAL A 164 -6.24 7.98 -25.48
C VAL A 164 -5.85 9.27 -24.77
N ARG A 165 -6.54 9.59 -23.69
CA ARG A 165 -6.13 10.60 -22.71
C ARG A 165 -5.33 9.90 -21.60
N ALA A 166 -4.28 10.52 -21.09
CA ALA A 166 -3.47 9.94 -20.04
C ALA A 166 -3.12 10.98 -18.97
N SER A 167 -3.32 10.61 -17.70
CA SER A 167 -3.18 11.53 -16.56
C SER A 167 -1.73 11.83 -16.21
N SER A 168 -0.80 10.91 -16.44
CA SER A 168 0.61 11.04 -16.03
C SER A 168 1.59 10.76 -17.16
N ALA A 169 2.88 11.03 -16.90
CA ALA A 169 3.96 10.69 -17.83
C ALA A 169 4.07 9.17 -18.04
N LEU A 170 3.92 8.40 -16.97
CA LEU A 170 3.90 6.93 -17.05
C LEU A 170 2.71 6.47 -17.90
N ALA A 171 1.49 6.92 -17.59
CA ALA A 171 0.30 6.54 -18.35
C ALA A 171 0.46 6.84 -19.86
N LYS A 172 1.07 7.99 -20.22
CA LYS A 172 1.38 8.34 -21.61
C LYS A 172 2.37 7.39 -22.27
N SER A 173 3.34 6.89 -21.53
CA SER A 173 4.37 5.97 -22.05
C SER A 173 3.87 4.55 -22.26
N LEU A 174 2.74 4.19 -21.67
CA LEU A 174 2.17 2.84 -21.75
C LEU A 174 1.41 2.56 -23.05
N VAL A 175 1.18 3.57 -23.88
CA VAL A 175 0.54 3.43 -25.18
C VAL A 175 1.35 4.11 -26.26
N ARG A 176 1.04 3.78 -27.50
CA ARG A 176 1.67 4.40 -28.67
C ARG A 176 1.46 5.90 -28.68
N ALA A 177 2.49 6.64 -29.04
CA ALA A 177 2.45 8.11 -29.06
C ALA A 177 1.35 8.68 -29.98
N ASP A 178 1.04 7.98 -31.09
CA ASP A 178 0.03 8.37 -32.04
C ASP A 178 -1.42 8.13 -31.55
N TRP A 179 -1.60 7.47 -30.41
CA TRP A 179 -2.90 7.33 -29.75
C TRP A 179 -3.18 8.46 -28.74
N ASN A 180 -2.14 9.10 -28.23
CA ASN A 180 -2.29 10.13 -27.22
C ASN A 180 -3.01 11.38 -27.78
N THR A 181 -4.05 11.82 -27.10
CA THR A 181 -4.80 13.04 -27.44
C THR A 181 -4.74 14.06 -26.29
N ARG A 182 -4.73 15.35 -26.67
CA ARG A 182 -4.90 16.47 -25.73
C ARG A 182 -6.28 17.13 -25.87
N GLY A 183 -7.06 16.70 -26.84
CA GLY A 183 -8.38 17.26 -27.13
C GLY A 183 -9.45 16.80 -26.13
N SER A 184 -10.60 17.49 -26.18
CA SER A 184 -11.78 17.11 -25.40
C SER A 184 -12.43 15.80 -25.87
N ALA A 185 -12.22 15.44 -27.13
CA ALA A 185 -12.74 14.20 -27.71
C ALA A 185 -11.75 13.05 -27.46
N TRP A 186 -12.10 12.14 -26.57
CA TRP A 186 -11.31 10.97 -26.22
C TRP A 186 -12.21 9.72 -26.13
N ASP A 187 -11.62 8.55 -26.34
CA ASP A 187 -12.33 7.27 -26.29
C ASP A 187 -11.98 6.51 -24.98
N VAL A 188 -10.73 6.65 -24.53
CA VAL A 188 -10.21 5.98 -23.34
C VAL A 188 -9.35 6.94 -22.54
N ASP A 189 -9.48 6.87 -21.23
CA ASP A 189 -8.61 7.56 -20.26
C ASP A 189 -7.76 6.54 -19.51
N ILE A 190 -6.45 6.81 -19.43
CA ILE A 190 -5.53 6.02 -18.62
C ILE A 190 -5.14 6.84 -17.41
N ASP A 191 -5.58 6.39 -16.26
CA ASP A 191 -5.38 7.05 -14.98
C ASP A 191 -4.37 6.29 -14.12
N GLU A 192 -3.43 7.03 -13.54
CA GLU A 192 -2.47 6.53 -12.56
C GLU A 192 -2.89 6.97 -11.17
N VAL A 193 -3.29 6.02 -10.33
CA VAL A 193 -3.83 6.26 -9.00
C VAL A 193 -2.87 5.72 -7.94
N SER A 194 -2.36 6.59 -7.09
CA SER A 194 -1.51 6.20 -5.96
C SER A 194 -2.26 5.26 -5.00
N ALA A 195 -1.70 4.07 -4.78
CA ALA A 195 -2.29 3.08 -3.87
C ALA A 195 -2.22 3.56 -2.42
N ALA A 196 -1.11 4.16 -2.01
CA ALA A 196 -0.93 4.68 -0.66
C ALA A 196 -1.89 5.84 -0.35
N GLU A 197 -2.08 6.79 -1.29
CA GLU A 197 -3.01 7.90 -1.11
C GLU A 197 -4.46 7.42 -1.02
N ARG A 198 -4.85 6.47 -1.87
CA ARG A 198 -6.20 5.88 -1.81
C ARG A 198 -6.45 5.13 -0.52
N THR A 199 -5.49 4.34 -0.06
CA THR A 199 -5.57 3.65 1.22
C THR A 199 -5.65 4.67 2.37
N ALA A 200 -4.80 5.69 2.36
CA ALA A 200 -4.83 6.74 3.37
C ALA A 200 -6.18 7.46 3.41
N ALA A 201 -6.71 7.88 2.26
CA ALA A 201 -8.01 8.56 2.18
C ALA A 201 -9.17 7.72 2.72
N SER A 202 -9.08 6.39 2.65
CA SER A 202 -10.12 5.48 3.12
C SER A 202 -9.92 5.00 4.56
N THR A 203 -8.68 5.05 5.08
CA THR A 203 -8.34 4.54 6.42
C THR A 203 -8.12 5.62 7.45
N MET A 204 -8.00 6.88 7.05
CA MET A 204 -7.88 8.01 7.96
C MET A 204 -9.28 8.38 8.48
N VAL A 205 -9.58 7.89 9.65
CA VAL A 205 -10.73 8.39 10.43
C VAL A 205 -10.24 9.54 11.31
N THR A 206 -11.08 10.54 11.50
CA THR A 206 -10.86 11.64 12.43
C THR A 206 -10.42 11.10 13.80
N ASN A 207 -9.48 11.76 14.47
CA ASN A 207 -8.95 11.42 15.79
C ASN A 207 -7.90 10.28 15.81
N GLY A 208 -7.25 9.98 14.68
CA GLY A 208 -6.25 8.93 14.64
C GLY A 208 -6.79 7.51 14.82
N TRP A 209 -8.10 7.35 14.83
CA TRP A 209 -8.74 6.05 14.76
C TRP A 209 -8.46 5.44 13.39
N VAL A 210 -8.07 4.21 13.43
CA VAL A 210 -7.78 3.47 12.20
C VAL A 210 -9.09 2.93 11.66
N ALA A 211 -9.27 3.01 10.37
CA ALA A 211 -10.43 2.43 9.70
C ALA A 211 -10.52 0.92 9.94
N PRO A 212 -11.68 0.32 9.70
CA PRO A 212 -11.82 -1.12 9.79
C PRO A 212 -10.73 -1.86 9.01
N PRO A 213 -10.26 -3.02 9.48
CA PRO A 213 -9.18 -3.78 8.83
C PRO A 213 -9.44 -4.04 7.34
N TRP A 214 -10.70 -4.32 6.97
CA TRP A 214 -11.09 -4.60 5.59
C TRP A 214 -10.84 -3.42 4.63
N ALA A 215 -10.75 -2.18 5.11
CA ALA A 215 -10.45 -1.03 4.27
C ALA A 215 -9.07 -1.10 3.57
N ARG A 216 -8.18 -1.96 4.07
CA ARG A 216 -6.84 -2.22 3.52
C ARG A 216 -6.79 -3.42 2.57
N PHE A 217 -7.84 -4.21 2.47
CA PHE A 217 -7.92 -5.33 1.53
C PHE A 217 -8.04 -4.86 0.08
N GLY A 218 -7.55 -5.70 -0.82
CA GLY A 218 -7.60 -5.47 -2.26
C GLY A 218 -9.03 -5.35 -2.78
N TRP A 219 -9.98 -6.17 -2.28
CA TRP A 219 -11.39 -6.08 -2.65
C TRP A 219 -12.00 -4.71 -2.33
N SER A 220 -11.68 -4.14 -1.17
CA SER A 220 -12.19 -2.83 -0.76
C SER A 220 -11.62 -1.70 -1.64
N ARG A 221 -10.34 -1.80 -2.01
CA ARG A 221 -9.72 -0.88 -2.98
C ARG A 221 -10.34 -1.05 -4.37
N ALA A 222 -10.55 -2.29 -4.82
CA ALA A 222 -11.21 -2.59 -6.10
C ALA A 222 -12.59 -1.94 -6.17
N ALA A 223 -13.40 -2.07 -5.13
CA ALA A 223 -14.71 -1.45 -5.06
C ALA A 223 -14.63 0.07 -5.20
N ARG A 224 -13.75 0.74 -4.47
CA ARG A 224 -13.58 2.20 -4.56
C ARG A 224 -13.09 2.69 -5.93
N LEU A 225 -12.31 1.87 -6.64
CA LEU A 225 -11.79 2.23 -7.95
C LEU A 225 -12.76 1.97 -9.09
N LEU A 226 -13.54 0.90 -9.02
CA LEU A 226 -14.32 0.38 -10.13
C LEU A 226 -15.83 0.55 -9.99
N ALA A 227 -16.39 0.52 -8.77
CA ALA A 227 -17.84 0.65 -8.56
C ALA A 227 -18.45 1.93 -9.17
N PRO A 228 -17.77 3.10 -9.15
CA PRO A 228 -18.30 4.30 -9.81
C PRO A 228 -18.47 4.18 -11.34
N SER A 229 -17.88 3.16 -11.96
CA SER A 229 -17.92 2.92 -13.41
C SER A 229 -18.87 1.79 -13.81
N VAL A 230 -19.67 1.28 -12.89
CA VAL A 230 -20.73 0.30 -13.17
C VAL A 230 -21.96 1.03 -13.70
N ASP A 231 -22.32 0.80 -14.95
CA ASP A 231 -23.41 1.52 -15.62
C ASP A 231 -24.78 0.83 -15.45
N ASP A 232 -24.82 -0.52 -15.35
CA ASP A 232 -26.07 -1.26 -15.21
C ASP A 232 -26.68 -1.06 -13.80
N PRO A 233 -27.89 -0.52 -13.70
CA PRO A 233 -28.55 -0.32 -12.42
C PRO A 233 -28.74 -1.60 -11.58
N ARG A 234 -28.89 -2.75 -12.23
CA ARG A 234 -29.03 -4.05 -11.52
C ARG A 234 -27.69 -4.48 -10.92
N GLU A 235 -26.60 -4.28 -11.67
CA GLU A 235 -25.24 -4.52 -11.16
C GLU A 235 -24.91 -3.56 -10.01
N GLN A 236 -25.26 -2.28 -10.15
CA GLN A 236 -25.07 -1.29 -9.06
C GLN A 236 -25.77 -1.72 -7.74
N VAL A 237 -26.99 -2.27 -7.85
CA VAL A 237 -27.73 -2.75 -6.67
C VAL A 237 -27.02 -3.95 -6.04
N ARG A 238 -26.56 -4.93 -6.84
CA ARG A 238 -25.83 -6.10 -6.32
C ARG A 238 -24.51 -5.69 -5.68
N VAL A 239 -23.69 -4.91 -6.39
CA VAL A 239 -22.41 -4.39 -5.90
C VAL A 239 -22.59 -3.66 -4.56
N ARG A 240 -23.64 -2.82 -4.43
CA ARG A 240 -23.94 -2.12 -3.19
C ARG A 240 -24.33 -3.08 -2.06
N ALA A 241 -25.18 -4.07 -2.35
CA ALA A 241 -25.60 -5.05 -1.37
C ALA A 241 -24.43 -5.90 -0.85
N ASP A 242 -23.52 -6.34 -1.75
CA ASP A 242 -22.35 -7.11 -1.36
C ASP A 242 -21.35 -6.27 -0.55
N LEU A 243 -21.15 -5.01 -0.93
CA LEU A 243 -20.34 -4.07 -0.17
C LEU A 243 -20.90 -3.87 1.25
N GLU A 244 -22.19 -3.61 1.38
CA GLU A 244 -22.85 -3.42 2.68
C GLU A 244 -22.68 -4.67 3.57
N ARG A 245 -22.82 -5.86 3.01
CA ARG A 245 -22.60 -7.12 3.74
C ARG A 245 -21.13 -7.28 4.19
N LEU A 246 -20.19 -6.98 3.33
CA LEU A 246 -18.75 -7.07 3.65
C LEU A 246 -18.35 -6.03 4.71
N GLU A 247 -18.83 -4.80 4.57
CA GLU A 247 -18.51 -3.69 5.48
C GLU A 247 -19.14 -3.85 6.86
N SER A 248 -20.36 -4.39 6.91
CA SER A 248 -21.07 -4.64 8.17
C SER A 248 -20.70 -5.98 8.84
N GLY A 249 -19.93 -6.84 8.16
CA GLY A 249 -19.62 -8.18 8.66
C GLY A 249 -20.82 -9.15 8.61
N ALA A 250 -21.82 -8.90 7.75
CA ALA A 250 -23.02 -9.71 7.61
C ALA A 250 -22.78 -10.99 6.79
N PHE A 251 -21.92 -11.87 7.32
CA PHE A 251 -21.59 -13.19 6.75
C PHE A 251 -21.38 -14.21 7.88
N ALA A 252 -21.67 -15.48 7.60
CA ALA A 252 -21.63 -16.54 8.61
C ALA A 252 -20.22 -17.03 8.98
N GLY A 253 -19.17 -16.62 8.24
CA GLY A 253 -17.79 -17.02 8.51
C GLY A 253 -16.85 -16.74 7.36
N THR A 254 -15.60 -17.16 7.53
CA THR A 254 -14.51 -16.87 6.57
C THR A 254 -14.78 -17.35 5.14
N VAL A 255 -15.40 -18.53 4.98
CA VAL A 255 -15.69 -19.10 3.65
C VAL A 255 -16.68 -18.21 2.89
N GLU A 256 -17.76 -17.81 3.55
CA GLU A 256 -18.76 -16.92 2.94
C GLU A 256 -18.19 -15.53 2.67
N ARG A 257 -17.38 -14.99 3.57
CA ARG A 257 -16.67 -13.74 3.37
C ARG A 257 -15.81 -13.78 2.10
N ILE A 258 -14.92 -14.78 1.97
CA ILE A 258 -14.05 -14.93 0.81
C ILE A 258 -14.87 -15.07 -0.47
N LYS A 259 -15.96 -15.82 -0.44
CA LYS A 259 -16.86 -15.94 -1.60
C LYS A 259 -17.43 -14.58 -2.00
N LEU A 260 -17.97 -13.81 -1.06
CA LEU A 260 -18.52 -12.47 -1.31
C LEU A 260 -17.46 -11.52 -1.88
N GLU A 261 -16.24 -11.52 -1.32
CA GLU A 261 -15.12 -10.72 -1.81
C GLU A 261 -14.79 -11.07 -3.28
N ARG A 262 -14.71 -12.35 -3.60
CA ARG A 262 -14.43 -12.85 -4.95
C ARG A 262 -15.55 -12.52 -5.94
N ASP A 263 -16.80 -12.71 -5.56
CA ASP A 263 -17.97 -12.43 -6.39
C ASP A 263 -18.04 -10.94 -6.71
N LEU A 264 -17.91 -10.07 -5.71
CA LEU A 264 -17.85 -8.61 -5.86
C LEU A 264 -16.74 -8.16 -6.82
N VAL A 265 -15.51 -8.62 -6.59
CA VAL A 265 -14.37 -8.20 -7.42
C VAL A 265 -14.50 -8.72 -8.85
N SER A 266 -15.03 -9.94 -9.03
CA SER A 266 -15.27 -10.51 -10.36
C SER A 266 -16.32 -9.71 -11.15
N GLU A 267 -17.40 -9.29 -10.50
CA GLU A 267 -18.43 -8.45 -11.11
C GLU A 267 -17.86 -7.08 -11.53
N LEU A 268 -17.15 -6.42 -10.63
CA LEU A 268 -16.48 -5.14 -10.90
C LEU A 268 -15.46 -5.23 -12.04
N ALA A 269 -14.62 -6.27 -12.05
CA ALA A 269 -13.63 -6.50 -13.11
C ALA A 269 -14.27 -6.90 -14.45
N GLY A 270 -15.54 -7.32 -14.43
CA GLY A 270 -16.32 -7.70 -15.62
C GLY A 270 -16.83 -6.52 -16.45
N SER A 271 -17.00 -5.34 -15.88
CA SER A 271 -17.74 -4.22 -16.47
C SER A 271 -17.14 -3.64 -17.75
N CYS A 272 -15.87 -3.78 -18.03
CA CYS A 272 -15.12 -3.17 -19.13
C CYS A 272 -15.14 -1.62 -19.20
N ARG A 273 -15.97 -0.93 -18.42
CA ARG A 273 -16.01 0.54 -18.35
C ARG A 273 -14.81 1.11 -17.60
N ALA A 274 -14.38 0.39 -16.57
CA ALA A 274 -13.12 0.66 -15.90
C ALA A 274 -12.41 -0.67 -15.65
N VAL A 275 -11.18 -0.78 -16.11
CA VAL A 275 -10.37 -1.99 -16.01
C VAL A 275 -9.01 -1.64 -15.45
N VAL A 276 -8.57 -2.35 -14.44
CA VAL A 276 -7.18 -2.27 -13.99
C VAL A 276 -6.30 -2.91 -15.06
N ALA A 277 -5.26 -2.19 -15.50
CA ALA A 277 -4.28 -2.71 -16.44
C ALA A 277 -3.06 -3.32 -15.72
N GLY A 278 -2.77 -2.84 -14.53
CA GLY A 278 -1.65 -3.29 -13.73
C GLY A 278 -1.26 -2.29 -12.67
N TYR A 279 -0.04 -2.42 -12.17
CA TYR A 279 0.46 -1.61 -11.07
C TYR A 279 1.94 -1.27 -11.25
N THR A 280 2.41 -0.29 -10.47
CA THR A 280 3.83 0.00 -10.29
C THR A 280 4.32 -0.49 -8.93
N VAL A 281 5.62 -0.70 -8.83
CA VAL A 281 6.28 -1.04 -7.57
C VAL A 281 7.07 0.18 -7.09
N LYS A 282 6.86 0.55 -5.84
CA LYS A 282 7.64 1.56 -5.15
C LYS A 282 8.78 0.88 -4.41
N ARG A 283 10.00 1.40 -4.56
CA ARG A 283 11.18 0.94 -3.83
C ARG A 283 11.63 2.00 -2.84
N GLU A 284 11.84 1.59 -1.61
CA GLU A 284 12.39 2.43 -0.56
C GLU A 284 13.66 1.79 -0.02
N TYR A 285 14.73 2.57 0.08
CA TYR A 285 16.08 2.08 0.28
C TYR A 285 16.56 2.28 1.72
N PHE A 286 17.34 1.31 2.20
CA PHE A 286 17.92 1.36 3.53
C PHE A 286 19.35 0.78 3.53
N ASN A 287 20.13 1.22 4.51
CA ASN A 287 21.45 0.67 4.78
C ASN A 287 21.30 -0.71 5.46
N ALA A 288 21.79 -1.74 4.82
CA ALA A 288 21.81 -3.13 5.30
C ALA A 288 23.21 -3.61 5.65
N ASP A 289 24.19 -2.69 5.75
CA ASP A 289 25.58 -3.02 6.11
C ASP A 289 25.64 -3.97 7.30
N TYR A 290 26.66 -4.82 7.31
CA TYR A 290 26.77 -5.87 8.32
C TYR A 290 26.91 -5.29 9.74
N SER A 291 27.70 -4.22 9.91
CA SER A 291 28.01 -3.63 11.20
C SER A 291 27.10 -2.45 11.55
N ALA A 292 26.86 -1.54 10.59
CA ALA A 292 26.19 -0.25 10.83
C ALA A 292 24.80 -0.14 10.17
N GLY A 293 24.29 -1.23 9.64
CA GLY A 293 23.00 -1.26 8.95
C GLY A 293 21.81 -1.44 9.87
N LEU A 294 20.65 -1.50 9.25
CA LEU A 294 19.38 -1.80 9.92
C LEU A 294 19.10 -3.29 9.94
N GLU A 295 18.40 -3.73 10.97
CA GLU A 295 17.81 -5.05 11.11
C GLU A 295 16.38 -4.97 11.65
N ASN A 296 15.69 -6.10 11.70
CA ASN A 296 14.30 -6.21 12.18
C ASN A 296 13.37 -5.24 11.46
N ILE A 297 13.45 -5.21 10.13
CA ILE A 297 12.69 -4.30 9.30
C ILE A 297 11.32 -4.88 9.04
N ALA A 298 10.28 -4.25 9.60
CA ALA A 298 8.90 -4.46 9.20
C ALA A 298 8.40 -3.27 8.38
N PHE A 299 7.61 -3.53 7.37
CA PHE A 299 7.04 -2.50 6.49
C PHE A 299 5.66 -2.93 6.01
N ASP A 300 4.92 -1.99 5.47
CA ASP A 300 3.60 -2.25 4.92
C ASP A 300 3.67 -2.46 3.41
N SER A 301 2.99 -3.48 2.91
CA SER A 301 3.00 -3.82 1.48
C SER A 301 2.41 -2.72 0.56
N VAL A 302 1.65 -1.78 1.11
CA VAL A 302 1.03 -0.66 0.36
C VAL A 302 1.72 0.66 0.66
N THR A 303 2.06 0.94 1.92
CA THR A 303 2.62 2.23 2.34
C THR A 303 4.14 2.21 2.53
N GLY A 304 4.77 1.04 2.45
CA GLY A 304 6.20 0.87 2.60
C GLY A 304 6.71 1.23 3.99
N PHE A 305 7.80 1.97 4.06
CA PHE A 305 8.36 2.49 5.32
C PHE A 305 7.49 3.57 5.98
N ASN A 306 6.54 4.14 5.26
CA ASN A 306 5.55 5.04 5.87
C ASN A 306 4.47 4.23 6.61
N SER A 307 4.93 3.38 7.50
CA SER A 307 4.15 2.49 8.35
C SER A 307 4.60 2.64 9.80
N PRO A 308 3.67 2.64 10.78
CA PRO A 308 4.03 2.64 12.19
C PRO A 308 4.88 1.41 12.58
N MET A 309 4.76 0.30 11.86
CA MET A 309 5.54 -0.90 12.14
C MET A 309 7.03 -0.67 11.90
N PHE A 310 7.42 0.06 10.85
CA PHE A 310 8.83 0.32 10.56
C PHE A 310 9.54 1.01 11.73
N VAL A 311 9.06 2.20 12.11
CA VAL A 311 9.72 3.00 13.17
C VAL A 311 9.67 2.37 14.56
N ARG A 312 8.76 1.40 14.75
CA ARG A 312 8.59 0.71 16.04
C ARG A 312 9.27 -0.64 16.14
N THR A 313 9.78 -1.18 15.04
CA THR A 313 10.42 -2.51 15.02
C THR A 313 11.88 -2.45 14.58
N VAL A 314 12.28 -1.43 13.85
CA VAL A 314 13.62 -1.30 13.30
C VAL A 314 14.67 -1.19 14.40
N LYS A 315 15.82 -1.85 14.20
CA LYS A 315 16.98 -1.84 15.09
C LYS A 315 18.22 -1.45 14.31
N LEU A 316 19.19 -0.86 15.04
CA LEU A 316 20.54 -0.61 14.53
C LEU A 316 21.43 -1.80 14.90
N LYS A 317 22.21 -2.33 13.98
CA LYS A 317 23.08 -3.48 14.22
C LYS A 317 24.28 -3.17 15.08
N ASP A 318 24.91 -2.01 14.85
CA ASP A 318 26.09 -1.54 15.62
C ASP A 318 25.74 -0.99 17.00
N PHE A 319 24.48 -0.57 17.17
CA PHE A 319 23.99 -0.05 18.42
C PHE A 319 22.58 -0.58 18.72
N PRO A 320 22.47 -1.86 19.11
CA PRO A 320 21.17 -2.53 19.25
C PRO A 320 20.28 -1.95 20.35
N TRP A 321 20.81 -1.07 21.18
CA TRP A 321 20.06 -0.34 22.21
C TRP A 321 20.49 1.13 22.25
N ASN A 322 19.52 2.02 22.47
CA ASN A 322 19.73 3.46 22.62
C ASN A 322 20.45 4.14 21.44
N GLY A 323 20.40 3.55 20.25
CA GLY A 323 21.01 4.11 19.04
C GLY A 323 20.20 5.25 18.43
N TRP A 324 20.80 5.92 17.44
CA TRP A 324 20.19 7.03 16.70
C TRP A 324 19.86 6.59 15.29
N LEU A 325 18.58 6.59 14.97
CA LEU A 325 18.09 6.30 13.63
C LEU A 325 17.96 7.60 12.84
N SER A 326 18.70 7.73 11.75
CA SER A 326 18.60 8.88 10.85
C SER A 326 17.83 8.50 9.58
N LEU A 327 16.71 9.17 9.36
CA LEU A 327 15.81 8.95 8.22
C LEU A 327 15.80 10.17 7.30
N GLY A 328 15.88 9.92 5.99
CA GLY A 328 15.57 10.92 4.98
C GLY A 328 14.10 10.81 4.57
N ILE A 329 13.41 11.94 4.40
CA ILE A 329 12.06 12.02 3.82
C ILE A 329 12.04 13.01 2.66
N ASP A 330 11.12 12.81 1.71
CA ASP A 330 11.06 13.63 0.50
C ASP A 330 10.59 15.06 0.76
N SER A 331 9.60 15.23 1.61
CA SER A 331 9.05 16.55 1.91
C SER A 331 8.69 16.73 3.38
N ARG A 332 8.60 17.99 3.79
CA ARG A 332 8.12 18.33 5.15
C ARG A 332 6.64 18.01 5.28
N PRO A 333 6.15 17.74 6.51
CA PRO A 333 4.72 17.72 6.78
C PRO A 333 4.05 18.99 6.24
N ALA A 334 3.02 18.81 5.41
CA ALA A 334 2.31 19.91 4.77
C ALA A 334 1.21 20.48 5.65
N ALA A 335 0.61 19.66 6.51
CA ALA A 335 -0.45 20.06 7.42
C ALA A 335 0.11 20.40 8.81
N ALA A 336 -0.49 21.40 9.46
CA ALA A 336 -0.24 21.69 10.85
C ALA A 336 -0.72 20.50 11.71
N TRP A 337 0.04 20.22 12.77
CA TRP A 337 -0.38 19.22 13.74
C TRP A 337 -1.68 19.64 14.45
N ASN A 338 -2.59 18.70 14.54
CA ASN A 338 -3.85 18.84 15.25
C ASN A 338 -3.90 17.79 16.37
N PRO A 339 -4.12 18.16 17.64
CA PRO A 339 -4.11 17.22 18.75
C PRO A 339 -5.22 16.15 18.68
N ILE A 340 -6.26 16.39 17.90
CA ILE A 340 -7.38 15.47 17.72
C ILE A 340 -7.16 14.57 16.48
N ALA A 341 -6.77 15.18 15.36
CA ALA A 341 -6.64 14.48 14.07
C ALA A 341 -5.19 14.10 13.71
N GLY A 342 -4.19 14.53 14.49
CA GLY A 342 -2.78 14.34 14.16
C GLY A 342 -2.38 15.10 12.89
N PHE A 343 -1.55 14.47 12.08
CA PHE A 343 -1.17 14.96 10.76
C PHE A 343 -1.97 14.25 9.66
N SER A 344 -2.45 14.99 8.69
CA SER A 344 -3.22 14.44 7.56
C SER A 344 -2.35 13.97 6.38
N ASP A 345 -1.14 14.52 6.24
CA ASP A 345 -0.21 14.16 5.16
C ASP A 345 0.66 12.93 5.50
N PRO A 346 1.26 12.24 4.49
CA PRO A 346 2.04 11.03 4.71
C PRO A 346 3.24 11.21 5.64
N PHE A 347 3.97 12.31 5.51
CA PHE A 347 5.19 12.55 6.29
C PHE A 347 4.88 13.03 7.72
N GLY A 348 3.81 13.80 7.89
CA GLY A 348 3.29 14.12 9.22
C GLY A 348 2.83 12.88 9.97
N ARG A 349 2.19 11.94 9.28
CA ARG A 349 1.84 10.63 9.87
C ARG A 349 3.07 9.84 10.29
N GLN A 350 4.16 9.90 9.53
CA GLN A 350 5.42 9.26 9.93
C GLN A 350 5.95 9.81 11.25
N LEU A 351 5.90 11.13 11.43
CA LEU A 351 6.25 11.76 12.71
C LEU A 351 5.32 11.30 13.83
N TRP A 352 3.99 11.27 13.56
CA TRP A 352 3.01 10.80 14.53
C TRP A 352 3.24 9.34 14.91
N ASN A 353 3.57 8.47 13.95
CA ASN A 353 3.90 7.08 14.22
C ASN A 353 5.13 6.90 15.11
N ALA A 354 6.09 7.81 15.01
CA ALA A 354 7.30 7.78 15.83
C ALA A 354 7.07 8.22 17.28
N ILE A 355 6.24 9.26 17.49
CA ILE A 355 6.02 9.87 18.81
C ILE A 355 4.72 9.44 19.48
N GLY A 356 3.71 9.04 18.69
CA GLY A 356 2.40 8.64 19.19
C GLY A 356 2.44 7.25 19.83
N ASP A 357 1.38 6.93 20.57
CA ASP A 357 1.23 5.65 21.25
C ASP A 357 -0.16 5.05 20.97
N PRO A 358 -0.40 4.57 19.73
CA PRO A 358 -1.70 4.02 19.37
C PRO A 358 -1.98 2.71 20.11
N ALA A 359 -3.24 2.47 20.43
CA ALA A 359 -3.70 1.24 21.07
C ALA A 359 -3.52 0.01 20.16
N LEU A 360 -3.68 0.22 18.85
CA LEU A 360 -3.57 -0.78 17.79
C LEU A 360 -2.59 -0.29 16.71
N LEU A 361 -1.87 -1.22 16.14
CA LEU A 361 -1.02 -0.99 14.97
C LEU A 361 -1.54 -1.80 13.77
N PRO A 362 -1.48 -1.29 12.56
CA PRO A 362 -1.82 -2.09 11.38
C PRO A 362 -0.80 -3.23 11.21
N SER A 363 -1.31 -4.45 10.96
CA SER A 363 -0.43 -5.57 10.65
C SER A 363 0.32 -5.31 9.33
N PRO A 364 1.63 -5.60 9.25
CA PRO A 364 2.36 -5.52 8.00
C PRO A 364 1.95 -6.61 7.00
N ASP A 365 1.49 -7.76 7.51
CA ASP A 365 1.26 -8.98 6.72
C ASP A 365 -0.20 -9.13 6.26
N GLY A 366 -1.06 -8.17 6.55
CA GLY A 366 -2.48 -8.26 6.20
C GLY A 366 -3.30 -7.09 6.68
N ALA A 367 -4.62 -7.19 6.55
CA ALA A 367 -5.56 -6.15 6.97
C ALA A 367 -5.89 -6.18 8.47
N GLY A 368 -5.29 -7.08 9.22
CA GLY A 368 -5.51 -7.19 10.66
C GLY A 368 -4.85 -6.09 11.48
N TRP A 369 -5.03 -6.17 12.78
CA TRP A 369 -4.46 -5.28 13.78
C TRP A 369 -3.54 -6.04 14.71
N VAL A 370 -2.45 -5.41 15.10
CA VAL A 370 -1.57 -5.86 16.17
C VAL A 370 -1.92 -5.05 17.43
N LEU A 371 -2.18 -5.75 18.52
CA LEU A 371 -2.42 -5.14 19.83
C LEU A 371 -1.12 -4.49 20.32
N ASN A 372 -1.17 -3.21 20.69
CA ASN A 372 0.00 -2.47 21.18
C ASN A 372 -0.15 -2.08 22.65
N ARG A 373 -1.22 -1.37 22.99
CA ARG A 373 -1.46 -0.88 24.36
C ARG A 373 -2.67 -1.49 25.03
N ILE A 374 -3.46 -2.23 24.33
CA ILE A 374 -4.66 -2.91 24.83
C ILE A 374 -4.47 -4.41 24.72
N SER A 375 -5.08 -5.17 25.59
CA SER A 375 -4.96 -6.63 25.63
C SER A 375 -6.01 -7.34 24.75
N ASP A 376 -7.08 -6.68 24.43
CA ASP A 376 -8.20 -7.25 23.68
C ASP A 376 -9.07 -6.18 23.02
N VAL A 377 -9.72 -6.53 21.91
CA VAL A 377 -10.75 -5.73 21.24
C VAL A 377 -11.99 -6.61 21.09
N ARG A 378 -13.10 -6.18 21.64
CA ARG A 378 -14.39 -6.89 21.59
C ARG A 378 -15.42 -6.08 20.83
#